data_5cb9f2570c225c1bfcedb2aaa53d5c0d
#
_entry.id   5cb9f2570c225c1bfcedb2aaa53d5c0d
#
_cell.length_a   1.000
_cell.length_b   1.000
_cell.length_c   1.000
_cell.angle_alpha   90.00
_cell.angle_beta   90.00
_cell.angle_gamma   90.00
#
_symmetry.space_group_name_H-M   'P 1'
#
loop_
_entity.id
_entity.type
_entity.pdbx_description
1 polymer ?
#
loop_
_entity_poly.entity_id
_entity_poly.type
_entity_poly.pdbx_seq_one_letter_code
_entity_poly.pdbx_strand_id
1 'polypeptide(L)'
;MLKKKIKLSLILIFLFSFLQNSYSLEPNIFVQSTVNRASQILSDDISKKQKIEKLKIIAKDTVDIRGVGFYSLGKYRKGLNDSQKKKYSDLFEKYFLKSFSSRLAEYSNPKINVNSQEKINDNYTIVSSTLVATEKRPEVKIDWRIYTKSSEKPLIRDLII
;
A
#
# COMPACT_ATOMS: atom_id res chain seq x y z
N MET A 1 -1.29 -32.27 -45.92
CA MET A 1 -1.13 -30.80 -45.76
C MET A 1 -1.99 -30.22 -44.61
N LEU A 2 -3.19 -30.71 -44.36
CA LEU A 2 -4.12 -30.19 -43.31
C LEU A 2 -3.56 -30.31 -41.88
N LYS A 3 -2.96 -31.47 -41.52
CA LYS A 3 -2.38 -31.73 -40.17
C LYS A 3 -1.20 -30.81 -39.82
N LYS A 4 -0.41 -30.33 -40.79
CA LYS A 4 0.68 -29.39 -40.59
C LYS A 4 0.15 -27.97 -40.32
N LYS A 5 -0.92 -27.55 -40.98
CA LYS A 5 -1.56 -26.23 -40.78
C LYS A 5 -2.24 -26.13 -39.41
N ILE A 6 -2.86 -27.24 -38.93
CA ILE A 6 -3.49 -27.29 -37.60
C ILE A 6 -2.44 -27.19 -36.48
N LYS A 7 -1.28 -27.86 -36.60
CA LYS A 7 -0.17 -27.74 -35.61
C LYS A 7 0.41 -26.33 -35.53
N LEU A 8 0.58 -25.66 -36.68
CA LEU A 8 1.09 -24.30 -36.75
C LEU A 8 0.10 -23.29 -36.13
N SER A 9 -1.20 -23.47 -36.37
CA SER A 9 -2.25 -22.61 -35.76
C SER A 9 -2.34 -22.78 -34.24
N LEU A 10 -2.19 -24.01 -33.72
CA LEU A 10 -2.17 -24.28 -32.29
C LEU A 10 -0.93 -23.67 -31.58
N ILE A 11 0.22 -23.68 -32.23
CA ILE A 11 1.44 -23.04 -31.73
C ILE A 11 1.29 -21.51 -31.66
N LEU A 12 0.64 -20.92 -32.68
CA LEU A 12 0.39 -19.46 -32.72
C LEU A 12 -0.58 -19.02 -31.62
N ILE A 13 -1.63 -19.79 -31.34
CA ILE A 13 -2.59 -19.53 -30.24
C ILE A 13 -1.89 -19.65 -28.86
N PHE A 14 -1.01 -20.63 -28.72
CA PHE A 14 -0.26 -20.82 -27.47
C PHE A 14 0.74 -19.70 -27.18
N LEU A 15 1.38 -19.14 -28.23
CA LEU A 15 2.28 -17.98 -28.10
C LEU A 15 1.53 -16.68 -27.74
N PHE A 16 0.29 -16.51 -28.17
CA PHE A 16 -0.51 -15.33 -27.81
C PHE A 16 -1.01 -15.35 -26.36
N SER A 17 -1.09 -16.52 -25.73
CA SER A 17 -1.52 -16.67 -24.33
C SER A 17 -0.50 -16.18 -23.29
N PHE A 18 0.76 -15.94 -23.69
CA PHE A 18 1.83 -15.47 -22.81
C PHE A 18 2.01 -13.94 -22.76
N LEU A 19 1.24 -13.19 -23.55
CA LEU A 19 1.23 -11.72 -23.48
C LEU A 19 0.25 -11.23 -22.39
N GLN A 20 0.34 -11.80 -21.19
CA GLN A 20 -0.27 -11.16 -20.03
C GLN A 20 0.62 -9.98 -19.63
N ASN A 21 0.30 -8.80 -20.13
CA ASN A 21 0.82 -7.56 -19.57
C ASN A 21 0.41 -7.54 -18.10
N SER A 22 1.36 -7.81 -17.21
CA SER A 22 1.20 -7.53 -15.79
C SER A 22 1.13 -6.01 -15.65
N TYR A 23 -0.09 -5.46 -15.71
CA TYR A 23 -0.33 -4.07 -15.38
C TYR A 23 -0.07 -3.93 -13.89
N SER A 24 1.12 -3.47 -13.52
CA SER A 24 1.35 -2.95 -12.19
C SER A 24 0.41 -1.76 -11.98
N LEU A 25 -0.35 -1.78 -10.90
CA LEU A 25 -1.26 -0.69 -10.55
C LEU A 25 -0.45 0.61 -10.39
N GLU A 26 -0.83 1.66 -11.11
CA GLU A 26 -0.18 2.97 -11.02
C GLU A 26 -0.19 3.50 -9.58
N PRO A 27 0.93 4.03 -9.07
CA PRO A 27 1.06 4.44 -7.67
C PRO A 27 0.01 5.45 -7.19
N ASN A 28 -0.36 6.43 -8.02
CA ASN A 28 -1.41 7.41 -7.71
C ASN A 28 -2.79 6.75 -7.59
N ILE A 29 -3.12 5.81 -8.49
CA ILE A 29 -4.37 5.03 -8.44
C ILE A 29 -4.39 4.14 -7.20
N PHE A 30 -3.25 3.51 -6.87
CA PHE A 30 -3.10 2.72 -5.66
C PHE A 30 -3.37 3.53 -4.40
N VAL A 31 -2.74 4.72 -4.27
CA VAL A 31 -2.97 5.62 -3.12
C VAL A 31 -4.42 6.08 -3.09
N GLN A 32 -4.98 6.54 -4.22
CA GLN A 32 -6.37 7.01 -4.27
C GLN A 32 -7.36 5.91 -3.88
N SER A 33 -7.17 4.68 -4.37
CA SER A 33 -7.99 3.54 -3.97
C SER A 33 -7.86 3.23 -2.48
N THR A 34 -6.65 3.27 -1.94
CA THR A 34 -6.39 3.00 -0.52
C THR A 34 -7.07 4.02 0.38
N VAL A 35 -6.93 5.33 0.07
CA VAL A 35 -7.56 6.39 0.87
C VAL A 35 -9.07 6.38 0.74
N ASN A 36 -9.63 6.07 -0.43
CA ASN A 36 -11.08 5.95 -0.63
C ASN A 36 -11.67 4.82 0.24
N ARG A 37 -11.02 3.64 0.24
CA ARG A 37 -11.42 2.49 1.10
C ARG A 37 -11.38 2.87 2.58
N ALA A 38 -10.32 3.56 3.03
CA ALA A 38 -10.20 4.01 4.41
C ALA A 38 -11.27 5.06 4.75
N SER A 39 -11.50 6.06 3.89
CA SER A 39 -12.50 7.10 4.08
C SER A 39 -13.92 6.53 4.16
N GLN A 40 -14.24 5.55 3.33
CA GLN A 40 -15.53 4.84 3.38
C GLN A 40 -15.74 4.19 4.75
N ILE A 41 -14.75 3.42 5.26
CA ILE A 41 -14.85 2.80 6.60
C ILE A 41 -15.05 3.85 7.69
N LEU A 42 -14.35 5.00 7.59
CA LEU A 42 -14.44 6.07 8.57
C LEU A 42 -15.79 6.80 8.52
N SER A 43 -16.46 6.80 7.39
CA SER A 43 -17.79 7.38 7.19
C SER A 43 -18.94 6.43 7.52
N ASP A 44 -18.69 5.11 7.57
CA ASP A 44 -19.71 4.11 7.89
C ASP A 44 -20.27 4.32 9.30
N ASP A 45 -21.55 4.05 9.48
CA ASP A 45 -22.24 4.06 10.80
C ASP A 45 -21.99 2.73 11.55
N ILE A 46 -20.75 2.50 11.92
CA ILE A 46 -20.32 1.33 12.70
C ILE A 46 -19.50 1.76 13.91
N SER A 47 -19.38 0.87 14.89
CA SER A 47 -18.62 1.18 16.11
C SER A 47 -17.13 1.50 15.82
N LYS A 48 -16.52 2.32 16.67
CA LYS A 48 -15.07 2.63 16.58
C LYS A 48 -14.22 1.36 16.54
N LYS A 49 -14.59 0.34 17.31
CA LYS A 49 -13.90 -0.96 17.33
C LYS A 49 -13.96 -1.64 15.95
N GLN A 50 -15.11 -1.65 15.31
CA GLN A 50 -15.26 -2.22 13.96
C GLN A 50 -14.47 -1.43 12.91
N LYS A 51 -14.45 -0.08 12.99
CA LYS A 51 -13.60 0.76 12.13
C LYS A 51 -12.13 0.39 12.26
N ILE A 52 -11.64 0.25 13.50
CA ILE A 52 -10.25 -0.14 13.79
C ILE A 52 -9.92 -1.50 13.14
N GLU A 53 -10.76 -2.51 13.31
CA GLU A 53 -10.48 -3.83 12.74
C GLU A 53 -10.46 -3.81 11.20
N LYS A 54 -11.40 -3.10 10.57
CA LYS A 54 -11.40 -2.94 9.10
C LYS A 54 -10.18 -2.15 8.60
N LEU A 55 -9.75 -1.11 9.31
CA LEU A 55 -8.54 -0.33 8.96
C LEU A 55 -7.25 -1.15 9.09
N LYS A 56 -7.17 -2.07 10.05
CA LYS A 56 -6.04 -3.01 10.16
C LYS A 56 -5.92 -3.90 8.90
N ILE A 57 -7.05 -4.33 8.33
CA ILE A 57 -7.06 -5.13 7.10
C ILE A 57 -6.48 -4.31 5.94
N ILE A 58 -6.92 -3.05 5.78
CA ILE A 58 -6.35 -2.16 4.75
C ILE A 58 -4.85 -1.98 4.98
N ALA A 59 -4.41 -1.69 6.21
CA ALA A 59 -3.00 -1.49 6.52
C ALA A 59 -2.15 -2.72 6.18
N LYS A 60 -2.61 -3.93 6.53
CA LYS A 60 -1.91 -5.18 6.17
C LYS A 60 -1.83 -5.40 4.66
N ASP A 61 -2.85 -4.99 3.94
CA ASP A 61 -2.91 -5.15 2.49
C ASP A 61 -2.00 -4.13 1.76
N THR A 62 -1.86 -2.92 2.28
CA THR A 62 -1.27 -1.79 1.53
C THR A 62 0.07 -1.29 2.05
N VAL A 63 0.45 -1.61 3.30
CA VAL A 63 1.69 -1.13 3.92
C VAL A 63 2.73 -2.24 4.01
N ASP A 64 3.96 -1.97 3.62
CA ASP A 64 5.11 -2.84 3.92
C ASP A 64 5.51 -2.70 5.39
N ILE A 65 4.66 -3.23 6.30
CA ILE A 65 4.85 -3.07 7.74
C ILE A 65 6.21 -3.62 8.20
N ARG A 66 6.66 -4.73 7.61
CA ARG A 66 7.97 -5.30 7.90
C ARG A 66 9.10 -4.39 7.45
N GLY A 67 9.01 -3.84 6.25
CA GLY A 67 9.99 -2.89 5.72
C GLY A 67 10.09 -1.62 6.57
N VAL A 68 8.95 -1.04 6.95
CA VAL A 68 8.86 0.11 7.87
C VAL A 68 9.50 -0.22 9.22
N GLY A 69 9.20 -1.40 9.80
CA GLY A 69 9.78 -1.84 11.05
C GLY A 69 11.31 -1.97 10.99
N PHE A 70 11.83 -2.61 9.96
CA PHE A 70 13.28 -2.72 9.80
C PHE A 70 13.97 -1.40 9.48
N TYR A 71 13.29 -0.47 8.82
CA TYR A 71 13.79 0.88 8.63
C TYR A 71 13.90 1.61 9.98
N SER A 72 12.89 1.49 10.85
CA SER A 72 12.86 2.10 12.19
C SER A 72 13.99 1.62 13.11
N LEU A 73 14.46 0.37 12.94
CA LEU A 73 15.62 -0.15 13.68
C LEU A 73 16.95 0.53 13.30
N GLY A 74 17.03 1.10 12.10
CA GLY A 74 18.25 1.75 11.61
C GLY A 74 19.47 0.84 11.69
N LYS A 75 20.55 1.34 12.32
CA LYS A 75 21.81 0.60 12.48
C LYS A 75 21.71 -0.66 13.35
N TYR A 76 20.78 -0.70 14.30
CA TYR A 76 20.62 -1.84 15.23
C TYR A 76 20.18 -3.11 14.51
N ARG A 77 19.56 -3.00 13.35
CA ARG A 77 19.16 -4.15 12.52
C ARG A 77 20.30 -5.11 12.21
N LYS A 78 21.54 -4.59 12.06
CA LYS A 78 22.72 -5.38 11.68
C LYS A 78 23.20 -6.31 12.79
N GLY A 79 22.94 -5.97 14.06
CA GLY A 79 23.35 -6.77 15.23
C GLY A 79 22.34 -7.85 15.64
N LEU A 80 21.17 -7.92 15.00
CA LEU A 80 20.14 -8.89 15.35
C LEU A 80 20.32 -10.20 14.59
N ASN A 81 20.20 -11.33 15.30
CA ASN A 81 20.04 -12.64 14.66
C ASN A 81 18.61 -12.82 14.09
N ASP A 82 18.39 -13.92 13.37
CA ASP A 82 17.12 -14.14 12.67
C ASP A 82 15.92 -14.34 13.62
N SER A 83 16.12 -14.97 14.77
CA SER A 83 15.10 -15.11 15.81
C SER A 83 14.69 -13.75 16.38
N GLN A 84 15.67 -12.89 16.68
CA GLN A 84 15.43 -11.52 17.16
C GLN A 84 14.72 -10.67 16.09
N LYS A 85 15.14 -10.77 14.82
CA LYS A 85 14.48 -10.08 13.70
C LYS A 85 13.03 -10.52 13.56
N LYS A 86 12.77 -11.84 13.67
CA LYS A 86 11.40 -12.36 13.62
C LYS A 86 10.57 -11.83 14.79
N LYS A 87 11.06 -11.95 16.02
CA LYS A 87 10.37 -11.47 17.21
C LYS A 87 10.07 -9.97 17.12
N TYR A 88 11.04 -9.17 16.68
CA TYR A 88 10.85 -7.74 16.47
C TYR A 88 9.76 -7.46 15.45
N SER A 89 9.80 -8.13 14.28
CA SER A 89 8.81 -7.95 13.21
C SER A 89 7.38 -8.25 13.70
N ASP A 90 7.21 -9.35 14.43
CA ASP A 90 5.90 -9.75 14.97
C ASP A 90 5.35 -8.73 16.00
N LEU A 91 6.23 -8.19 16.85
CA LEU A 91 5.88 -7.16 17.83
C LEU A 91 5.60 -5.82 17.16
N PHE A 92 6.43 -5.44 16.19
CA PHE A 92 6.27 -4.19 15.45
C PHE A 92 4.95 -4.18 14.67
N GLU A 93 4.60 -5.28 13.99
CA GLU A 93 3.32 -5.38 13.28
C GLU A 93 2.13 -5.15 14.23
N LYS A 94 2.12 -5.82 15.40
CA LYS A 94 1.06 -5.64 16.40
C LYS A 94 0.96 -4.19 16.89
N TYR A 95 2.10 -3.59 17.19
CA TYR A 95 2.19 -2.19 17.62
C TYR A 95 1.68 -1.23 16.52
N PHE A 96 2.22 -1.38 15.31
CA PHE A 96 1.87 -0.56 14.16
C PHE A 96 0.37 -0.61 13.87
N LEU A 97 -0.18 -1.81 13.74
CA LEU A 97 -1.60 -1.99 13.45
C LEU A 97 -2.49 -1.39 14.53
N LYS A 98 -2.14 -1.57 15.80
CA LYS A 98 -2.89 -0.98 16.92
C LYS A 98 -2.82 0.56 16.89
N SER A 99 -1.62 1.13 16.85
CA SER A 99 -1.41 2.58 16.92
C SER A 99 -2.00 3.30 15.72
N PHE A 100 -1.67 2.83 14.52
CA PHE A 100 -2.07 3.46 13.27
C PHE A 100 -3.60 3.43 13.08
N SER A 101 -4.20 2.25 13.23
CA SER A 101 -5.65 2.13 13.03
C SER A 101 -6.46 2.86 14.10
N SER A 102 -5.99 2.90 15.36
CA SER A 102 -6.65 3.67 16.40
C SER A 102 -6.63 5.17 16.15
N ARG A 103 -5.49 5.70 15.65
CA ARG A 103 -5.38 7.12 15.29
C ARG A 103 -6.25 7.47 14.09
N LEU A 104 -6.25 6.64 13.05
CA LEU A 104 -7.12 6.85 11.89
C LEU A 104 -8.61 6.84 12.26
N ALA A 105 -9.02 5.96 13.18
CA ALA A 105 -10.41 5.87 13.62
C ALA A 105 -10.93 7.10 14.40
N GLU A 106 -10.07 8.08 14.66
CA GLU A 106 -10.46 9.38 15.24
C GLU A 106 -10.91 10.41 14.18
N TYR A 107 -10.66 10.11 12.91
CA TYR A 107 -11.13 10.95 11.82
C TYR A 107 -12.57 10.61 11.47
N SER A 108 -13.36 11.64 11.21
CA SER A 108 -14.73 11.52 10.69
C SER A 108 -14.74 12.06 9.27
N ASN A 109 -15.13 11.22 8.32
CA ASN A 109 -15.33 11.58 6.92
C ASN A 109 -14.12 12.35 6.29
N PRO A 110 -12.88 11.84 6.38
CA PRO A 110 -11.73 12.52 5.81
C PRO A 110 -11.82 12.53 4.28
N LYS A 111 -11.48 13.65 3.66
CA LYS A 111 -11.35 13.78 2.20
C LYS A 111 -9.87 13.95 1.87
N ILE A 112 -9.33 13.05 1.07
CA ILE A 112 -7.94 13.09 0.60
C ILE A 112 -7.96 13.14 -0.92
N ASN A 113 -7.35 14.19 -1.47
CA ASN A 113 -7.19 14.38 -2.91
C ASN A 113 -5.76 14.01 -3.30
N VAL A 114 -5.60 13.04 -4.17
CA VAL A 114 -4.30 12.74 -4.78
C VAL A 114 -4.03 13.77 -5.87
N ASN A 115 -2.89 14.46 -5.77
CA ASN A 115 -2.58 15.61 -6.62
C ASN A 115 -1.62 15.25 -7.76
N SER A 116 -0.53 14.54 -7.43
CA SER A 116 0.54 14.21 -8.38
C SER A 116 1.31 12.97 -7.96
N GLN A 117 2.15 12.47 -8.87
CA GLN A 117 3.16 11.47 -8.55
C GLN A 117 4.48 11.81 -9.24
N GLU A 118 5.60 11.42 -8.60
CA GLU A 118 6.95 11.59 -9.10
C GLU A 118 7.75 10.30 -8.89
N LYS A 119 8.29 9.73 -9.96
CA LYS A 119 9.19 8.56 -9.89
C LYS A 119 10.56 9.02 -9.39
N ILE A 120 10.95 8.59 -8.20
CA ILE A 120 12.26 8.92 -7.60
C ILE A 120 13.37 8.03 -8.17
N ASN A 121 13.07 6.73 -8.34
CA ASN A 121 13.97 5.74 -8.95
C ASN A 121 13.15 4.48 -9.31
N ASP A 122 13.83 3.43 -9.76
CA ASP A 122 13.15 2.18 -10.19
C ASP A 122 12.40 1.44 -9.07
N ASN A 123 12.67 1.78 -7.81
CA ASN A 123 12.05 1.12 -6.66
C ASN A 123 10.97 1.97 -5.99
N TYR A 124 10.97 3.31 -6.20
CA TYR A 124 10.14 4.22 -5.43
C TYR A 124 9.53 5.32 -6.27
N THR A 125 8.26 5.58 -5.99
CA THR A 125 7.50 6.75 -6.45
C THR A 125 6.98 7.50 -5.23
N ILE A 126 7.05 8.83 -5.24
CA ILE A 126 6.33 9.68 -4.30
C ILE A 126 4.98 10.03 -4.93
N VAL A 127 3.93 9.84 -4.17
CA VAL A 127 2.57 10.30 -4.51
C VAL A 127 2.22 11.40 -3.53
N SER A 128 1.92 12.59 -4.04
CA SER A 128 1.52 13.73 -3.21
C SER A 128 0.01 13.85 -3.14
N SER A 129 -0.50 14.10 -1.94
CA SER A 129 -1.92 14.28 -1.68
C SER A 129 -2.18 15.36 -0.64
N THR A 130 -3.44 15.78 -0.56
CA THR A 130 -3.91 16.79 0.38
C THR A 130 -5.09 16.23 1.17
N LEU A 131 -4.96 16.15 2.49
CA LEU A 131 -6.12 16.01 3.39
C LEU A 131 -6.81 17.35 3.49
N VAL A 132 -8.05 17.42 3.04
CA VAL A 132 -8.83 18.66 2.97
C VAL A 132 -9.11 19.19 4.37
N ALA A 133 -8.96 20.51 4.53
CA ALA A 133 -9.29 21.20 5.77
C ALA A 133 -10.75 20.98 6.19
N THR A 134 -10.99 21.03 7.49
CA THR A 134 -12.34 21.08 8.09
C THR A 134 -12.39 22.24 9.08
N GLU A 135 -13.56 22.56 9.60
CA GLU A 135 -13.70 23.59 10.67
C GLU A 135 -12.79 23.31 11.88
N LYS A 136 -12.46 22.04 12.14
CA LYS A 136 -11.70 21.61 13.32
C LYS A 136 -10.24 21.28 13.04
N ARG A 137 -9.82 21.22 11.78
CA ARG A 137 -8.48 20.77 11.39
C ARG A 137 -8.00 21.51 10.14
N PRO A 138 -6.75 21.99 10.11
CA PRO A 138 -6.17 22.60 8.92
C PRO A 138 -5.99 21.57 7.80
N GLU A 139 -5.71 22.07 6.61
CA GLU A 139 -5.23 21.27 5.49
C GLU A 139 -3.86 20.64 5.83
N VAL A 140 -3.67 19.40 5.40
CA VAL A 140 -2.40 18.67 5.59
C VAL A 140 -1.94 18.10 4.26
N LYS A 141 -0.70 18.43 3.86
CA LYS A 141 -0.04 17.80 2.74
C LYS A 141 0.57 16.46 3.20
N ILE A 142 0.40 15.42 2.39
CA ILE A 142 0.88 14.07 2.68
C ILE A 142 1.58 13.54 1.45
N ASP A 143 2.86 13.21 1.60
CA ASP A 143 3.64 12.51 0.59
C ASP A 143 3.78 11.04 0.96
N TRP A 144 3.35 10.18 0.04
CA TRP A 144 3.36 8.73 0.18
C TRP A 144 4.55 8.17 -0.56
N ARG A 145 5.51 7.57 0.15
CA ARG A 145 6.58 6.82 -0.50
C ARG A 145 6.11 5.42 -0.84
N ILE A 146 5.90 5.18 -2.12
CA ILE A 146 5.39 3.92 -2.64
C ILE A 146 6.54 3.09 -3.19
N TYR A 147 6.64 1.85 -2.72
CA TYR A 147 7.56 0.85 -3.25
C TYR A 147 6.93 0.16 -4.46
N THR A 148 7.59 0.28 -5.61
CA THR A 148 7.06 -0.13 -6.92
C THR A 148 7.83 -1.29 -7.56
N LYS A 149 8.88 -1.78 -6.90
CA LYS A 149 9.67 -2.92 -7.43
C LYS A 149 8.96 -4.27 -7.28
N SER A 150 7.92 -4.38 -6.45
CA SER A 150 7.13 -5.60 -6.34
C SER A 150 6.38 -5.84 -7.64
N SER A 151 6.52 -7.03 -8.22
CA SER A 151 5.78 -7.45 -9.41
C SER A 151 4.29 -7.66 -9.16
N GLU A 152 3.89 -7.82 -7.90
CA GLU A 152 2.50 -8.13 -7.56
C GLU A 152 1.67 -6.86 -7.36
N LYS A 153 2.12 -5.96 -6.49
CA LYS A 153 1.41 -4.70 -6.19
C LYS A 153 2.33 -3.68 -5.53
N PRO A 154 2.02 -2.36 -5.66
CA PRO A 154 2.68 -1.31 -4.89
C PRO A 154 2.44 -1.48 -3.39
N LEU A 155 3.38 -1.00 -2.55
CA LEU A 155 3.26 -0.98 -1.09
C LEU A 155 3.69 0.37 -0.54
N ILE A 156 2.97 0.88 0.45
CA ILE A 156 3.35 2.08 1.19
C ILE A 156 4.53 1.75 2.11
N ARG A 157 5.62 2.52 2.02
CA ARG A 157 6.80 2.37 2.88
C ARG A 157 7.06 3.54 3.79
N ASP A 158 6.48 4.71 3.51
CA ASP A 158 6.65 5.89 4.34
C ASP A 158 5.53 6.89 4.09
N LEU A 159 5.25 7.72 5.09
CA LEU A 159 4.38 8.89 5.02
C LEU A 159 5.15 10.09 5.56
N ILE A 160 5.22 11.13 4.75
CA ILE A 160 5.85 12.42 5.08
C ILE A 160 4.73 13.44 5.20
N ILE A 161 4.64 14.10 6.36
CA ILE A 161 3.56 15.03 6.71
C ILE A 161 4.19 16.34 7.14
#